data_242827c25ef834d56400b49dc3f17d7c
#
_entry.id   242827c25ef834d56400b49dc3f17d7c
#
_cell.length_a   1.000
_cell.length_b   1.000
_cell.length_c   1.000
_cell.angle_alpha   90.00
_cell.angle_beta   90.00
_cell.angle_gamma   90.00
#
_symmetry.space_group_name_H-M   'P 1'
#
loop_
_entity.id
_entity.type
_entity.pdbx_description
1 polymer ?
#
loop_
_entity_poly.entity_id
_entity_poly.type
_entity_poly.pdbx_seq_one_letter_code
_entity_poly.pdbx_strand_id
1 'polypeptide(L)'
;MNKKILSVVLILCVMLAVMPMTAYAANIALCRKCGQIQTVRVTYQYANDKLHRTALTCTVCDNTWDYWESHMWSGTATCTSGRTCTDCGGSSEPLGHDWGAWTQNSDEKTHTRICKRDTSHTETENCHGGTATCTAKAVCTVCGGEYGEMAAHSFTAEKAEAQYLKSAATCTEKAVYYKSCAVCGLSSEGTADEATFFSGNALDHDWGAWTQNSDEETHTRICKRDTSHTETENCXXXXXXX
;
A
#
# COMPACT_ATOMS: atom_id res chain seq x y z
N MET A 1 58.65 64.07 29.59
CA MET A 1 58.67 62.93 28.72
C MET A 1 59.22 63.39 27.39
N ASN A 2 60.25 62.71 26.91
CA ASN A 2 61.01 63.18 25.75
C ASN A 2 60.17 62.95 24.45
N LYS A 3 60.09 64.00 23.64
CA LYS A 3 59.28 63.94 22.36
C LYS A 3 59.62 62.73 21.46
N LYS A 4 60.87 62.26 21.51
CA LYS A 4 61.35 61.10 20.79
C LYS A 4 60.75 59.80 21.36
N ILE A 5 60.56 59.68 22.64
CA ILE A 5 59.94 58.49 23.30
C ILE A 5 58.45 58.45 22.96
N LEU A 6 57.76 59.59 22.97
CA LEU A 6 56.32 59.65 22.59
C LEU A 6 56.10 59.24 21.13
N SER A 7 57.02 59.63 20.22
CA SER A 7 56.92 59.29 18.82
C SER A 7 57.12 57.79 18.58
N VAL A 8 58.08 57.18 19.30
CA VAL A 8 58.33 55.73 19.19
C VAL A 8 57.15 54.90 19.72
N VAL A 9 56.55 55.34 20.86
CA VAL A 9 55.41 54.70 21.47
C VAL A 9 54.16 54.80 20.56
N LEU A 10 53.96 55.97 19.90
CA LEU A 10 52.84 56.18 18.98
C LEU A 10 53.02 55.34 17.72
N ILE A 11 54.22 55.20 17.19
CA ILE A 11 54.50 54.35 15.98
C ILE A 11 54.28 52.86 16.34
N LEU A 12 54.70 52.45 17.55
CA LEU A 12 54.48 51.08 18.00
C LEU A 12 52.96 50.74 18.15
N CYS A 13 52.18 51.70 18.69
CA CYS A 13 50.74 51.58 18.86
C CYS A 13 50.04 51.56 17.47
N VAL A 14 50.50 52.34 16.48
CA VAL A 14 49.93 52.39 15.15
C VAL A 14 50.30 51.11 14.35
N MET A 15 51.50 50.59 14.57
CA MET A 15 51.92 49.34 13.91
C MET A 15 51.12 48.13 14.48
N LEU A 16 50.74 48.17 15.74
CA LEU A 16 49.89 47.14 16.33
C LEU A 16 48.43 47.22 15.85
N ALA A 17 48.00 48.41 15.34
CA ALA A 17 46.63 48.58 14.85
C ALA A 17 46.45 48.23 13.36
N VAL A 18 47.52 47.96 12.64
CA VAL A 18 47.46 47.70 11.18
C VAL A 18 47.81 46.23 10.82
N MET A 19 48.11 45.40 11.81
CA MET A 19 48.22 43.97 11.55
C MET A 19 46.83 43.40 11.30
N PRO A 20 46.61 42.70 10.18
CA PRO A 20 45.38 41.97 10.02
C PRO A 20 45.29 41.02 11.21
N MET A 21 44.26 41.17 12.02
CA MET A 21 43.96 40.25 13.10
C MET A 21 43.49 38.87 12.54
N THR A 22 44.41 38.19 11.89
CA THR A 22 44.36 36.76 11.92
C THR A 22 44.95 36.36 13.27
N ALA A 23 44.24 36.66 14.31
CA ALA A 23 44.53 36.10 15.61
C ALA A 23 44.19 34.62 15.56
N TYR A 24 45.12 33.81 15.13
CA TYR A 24 45.15 32.43 15.58
C TYR A 24 45.28 32.54 17.10
N ALA A 25 44.18 32.38 17.78
CA ALA A 25 44.22 32.23 19.23
C ALA A 25 45.12 31.01 19.46
N ALA A 26 46.32 31.22 19.86
CA ALA A 26 47.22 30.12 20.15
C ALA A 26 46.56 29.30 21.25
N ASN A 27 46.31 28.02 20.94
CA ASN A 27 45.78 27.12 21.95
C ASN A 27 46.83 27.02 23.07
N ILE A 28 46.50 27.55 24.25
CA ILE A 28 47.39 27.55 25.39
C ILE A 28 46.69 26.83 26.55
N ALA A 29 47.44 26.04 27.29
CA ALA A 29 46.95 25.29 28.45
C ALA A 29 48.04 25.11 29.49
N LEU A 30 47.65 24.92 30.75
CA LEU A 30 48.57 24.60 31.82
C LEU A 30 49.10 23.18 31.65
N CYS A 31 50.38 23.06 31.34
CA CYS A 31 51.02 21.76 31.26
C CYS A 31 51.48 21.35 32.64
N ARG A 32 50.89 20.30 33.20
CA ARG A 32 51.23 19.85 34.55
C ARG A 32 52.67 19.37 34.68
N LYS A 33 53.28 18.88 33.59
CA LYS A 33 54.65 18.40 33.58
C LYS A 33 55.67 19.55 33.57
N CYS A 34 55.38 20.64 32.81
CA CYS A 34 56.25 21.83 32.79
C CYS A 34 55.91 22.77 33.94
N GLY A 35 54.74 22.69 34.55
CA GLY A 35 54.29 23.59 35.61
C GLY A 35 53.92 24.97 35.12
N GLN A 36 53.79 25.20 33.82
CA GLN A 36 53.57 26.51 33.21
C GLN A 36 52.51 26.46 32.12
N ILE A 37 51.93 27.59 31.80
CA ILE A 37 51.03 27.73 30.65
C ILE A 37 51.89 27.68 29.37
N GLN A 38 51.59 26.75 28.51
CA GLN A 38 52.34 26.52 27.27
C GLN A 38 51.38 26.44 26.09
N THR A 39 51.91 26.63 24.88
CA THR A 39 51.19 26.34 23.64
C THR A 39 50.98 24.85 23.58
N VAL A 40 49.80 24.47 23.07
CA VAL A 40 49.46 23.05 22.91
C VAL A 40 48.95 22.80 21.50
N ARG A 41 49.23 21.60 20.97
CA ARG A 41 48.54 21.06 19.80
C ARG A 41 47.25 20.43 20.31
N VAL A 42 46.13 20.74 19.62
CA VAL A 42 44.84 20.19 19.96
C VAL A 42 44.43 19.23 18.86
N THR A 43 43.98 18.07 19.23
CA THR A 43 43.37 17.10 18.30
C THR A 43 42.04 16.65 18.84
N TYR A 44 41.11 16.41 17.94
CA TYR A 44 39.76 16.01 18.29
C TYR A 44 39.48 14.65 17.72
N GLN A 45 38.74 13.84 18.46
CA GLN A 45 38.35 12.50 18.02
C GLN A 45 36.87 12.28 18.36
N TYR A 46 36.05 12.01 17.33
CA TYR A 46 34.65 11.69 17.54
C TYR A 46 34.55 10.41 18.39
N ALA A 47 33.65 10.38 19.33
CA ALA A 47 33.42 9.23 20.20
C ALA A 47 32.01 8.69 20.07
N ASN A 48 31.00 9.59 20.15
CA ASN A 48 29.59 9.22 20.01
C ASN A 48 28.79 10.50 19.75
N ASP A 49 27.48 10.39 19.68
CA ASP A 49 26.56 11.52 19.39
C ASP A 49 26.55 12.64 20.45
N LYS A 50 27.12 12.40 21.62
CA LYS A 50 27.11 13.35 22.71
C LYS A 50 28.46 14.01 22.96
N LEU A 51 29.52 13.24 22.83
CA LEU A 51 30.87 13.66 23.27
C LEU A 51 31.91 13.39 22.20
N HIS A 52 32.90 14.27 22.14
CA HIS A 52 34.17 14.01 21.48
C HIS A 52 35.32 14.09 22.51
N ARG A 53 36.42 13.44 22.16
CA ARG A 53 37.67 13.46 22.95
C ARG A 53 38.52 14.60 22.43
N THR A 54 38.93 15.48 23.32
CA THR A 54 39.88 16.57 23.03
C THR A 54 41.21 16.19 23.66
N ALA A 55 42.23 16.03 22.85
CA ALA A 55 43.58 15.71 23.34
C ALA A 55 44.51 16.90 23.11
N LEU A 56 45.26 17.23 24.13
CA LEU A 56 46.17 18.37 24.18
C LEU A 56 47.60 17.84 24.33
N THR A 57 48.50 18.30 23.46
CA THR A 57 49.92 17.92 23.51
C THR A 57 50.76 19.18 23.68
N CYS A 58 51.51 19.26 24.79
CA CYS A 58 52.41 20.38 25.06
C CYS A 58 53.50 20.45 24.00
N THR A 59 53.71 21.61 23.40
CA THR A 59 54.72 21.78 22.33
C THR A 59 56.16 21.85 22.87
N VAL A 60 56.34 21.89 24.20
CA VAL A 60 57.65 21.99 24.82
C VAL A 60 58.17 20.64 25.30
N CYS A 61 57.31 19.80 25.86
CA CYS A 61 57.76 18.57 26.49
C CYS A 61 56.98 17.30 26.00
N ASP A 62 56.14 17.50 25.01
CA ASP A 62 55.32 16.44 24.38
C ASP A 62 54.38 15.68 25.34
N ASN A 63 54.19 16.24 26.55
CA ASN A 63 53.22 15.65 27.48
C ASN A 63 51.82 15.79 26.91
N THR A 64 51.07 14.70 26.90
CA THR A 64 49.71 14.67 26.38
C THR A 64 48.72 14.36 27.51
N TRP A 65 47.58 15.03 27.49
CA TRP A 65 46.44 14.73 28.35
C TRP A 65 45.16 14.98 27.59
N ASP A 66 44.05 14.41 28.02
CA ASP A 66 42.79 14.51 27.31
C ASP A 66 41.60 14.62 28.25
N TYR A 67 40.48 15.02 27.67
CA TYR A 67 39.21 15.11 28.36
C TYR A 67 38.08 14.97 27.34
N TRP A 68 36.88 14.79 27.86
CA TRP A 68 35.68 14.61 27.05
C TRP A 68 34.84 15.88 27.13
N GLU A 69 34.33 16.31 25.99
CA GLU A 69 33.45 17.48 25.95
C GLU A 69 32.35 17.31 24.94
N SER A 70 31.28 18.09 25.11
CA SER A 70 30.11 18.06 24.23
C SER A 70 30.45 18.63 22.85
N HIS A 71 29.82 18.08 21.81
CA HIS A 71 30.02 18.60 20.47
C HIS A 71 29.55 20.04 20.31
N MET A 72 30.34 20.82 19.61
CA MET A 72 29.97 22.17 19.19
C MET A 72 29.37 22.07 17.79
N TRP A 73 28.03 21.82 17.74
CA TRP A 73 27.33 21.56 16.49
C TRP A 73 27.15 22.84 15.66
N SER A 74 27.46 22.77 14.38
CA SER A 74 27.25 23.80 13.38
C SER A 74 26.31 23.29 12.28
N GLY A 75 25.56 24.23 11.69
CA GLY A 75 24.57 23.93 10.66
C GLY A 75 23.23 23.54 11.24
N THR A 76 22.31 23.15 10.37
CA THR A 76 20.95 22.71 10.71
C THR A 76 20.77 21.27 10.28
N ALA A 77 20.29 20.43 11.17
CA ALA A 77 19.94 19.05 10.79
C ALA A 77 18.74 19.07 9.86
N THR A 78 18.76 18.20 8.86
CA THR A 78 17.67 17.98 7.92
C THR A 78 17.09 16.58 8.09
N CYS A 79 16.15 16.20 7.23
CA CYS A 79 15.58 14.85 7.28
C CYS A 79 16.65 13.77 7.07
N THR A 80 17.67 14.08 6.27
CA THR A 80 18.64 13.10 5.78
C THR A 80 20.08 13.39 6.25
N SER A 81 20.33 14.56 6.82
CA SER A 81 21.68 14.94 7.24
C SER A 81 21.66 15.54 8.64
N GLY A 82 22.62 15.14 9.46
CA GLY A 82 22.83 15.72 10.78
C GLY A 82 23.63 17.02 10.72
N ARG A 83 23.83 17.65 11.88
CA ARG A 83 24.74 18.80 12.05
C ARG A 83 26.16 18.28 12.11
N THR A 84 27.14 19.13 11.79
CA THR A 84 28.56 18.77 11.86
C THR A 84 29.21 19.45 13.07
N CYS A 85 29.99 18.72 13.83
CA CYS A 85 30.79 19.30 14.93
C CYS A 85 31.96 20.07 14.32
N THR A 86 32.11 21.34 14.73
CA THR A 86 33.20 22.22 14.24
C THR A 86 34.59 21.74 14.64
N ASP A 87 34.68 20.99 15.71
CA ASP A 87 35.97 20.58 16.29
C ASP A 87 36.43 19.23 15.75
N CYS A 88 35.59 18.18 15.89
CA CYS A 88 35.98 16.83 15.54
C CYS A 88 35.50 16.37 14.14
N GLY A 89 34.64 17.19 13.48
CA GLY A 89 34.08 16.81 12.17
C GLY A 89 33.01 15.75 12.21
N GLY A 90 32.66 15.23 13.39
CA GLY A 90 31.61 14.21 13.52
C GLY A 90 30.23 14.77 13.20
N SER A 91 29.30 13.89 12.82
CA SER A 91 27.93 14.28 12.48
C SER A 91 26.94 13.82 13.56
N SER A 92 25.95 14.65 13.83
CA SER A 92 24.79 14.23 14.65
C SER A 92 23.86 13.35 13.79
N GLU A 93 22.91 12.70 14.44
CA GLU A 93 21.86 11.97 13.70
C GLU A 93 21.00 12.97 12.90
N PRO A 94 20.53 12.55 11.70
CA PRO A 94 19.51 13.30 10.97
C PRO A 94 18.19 13.34 11.75
N LEU A 95 17.30 14.27 11.39
CA LEU A 95 15.98 14.39 12.01
C LEU A 95 15.01 13.28 11.60
N GLY A 96 15.30 12.56 10.51
CA GLY A 96 14.38 11.60 9.91
C GLY A 96 13.23 12.32 9.21
N HIS A 97 12.35 11.57 8.57
CA HIS A 97 11.18 12.13 7.91
C HIS A 97 10.00 12.21 8.87
N ASP A 98 9.25 13.29 8.78
CA ASP A 98 7.96 13.47 9.46
C ASP A 98 6.88 13.34 8.38
N TRP A 99 6.49 12.10 8.09
CA TRP A 99 5.58 11.81 7.00
C TRP A 99 4.16 12.31 7.29
N GLY A 100 3.53 12.89 6.28
CA GLY A 100 2.11 13.19 6.28
C GLY A 100 1.27 11.93 6.02
N ALA A 101 -0.03 12.10 5.92
CA ALA A 101 -0.93 11.01 5.59
C ALA A 101 -0.75 10.58 4.12
N TRP A 102 -1.06 9.34 3.83
CA TRP A 102 -1.11 8.83 2.47
C TRP A 102 -2.32 9.42 1.73
N THR A 103 -2.13 9.85 0.51
CA THR A 103 -3.16 10.43 -0.36
C THR A 103 -3.15 9.71 -1.70
N GLN A 104 -4.32 9.27 -2.15
CA GLN A 104 -4.45 8.61 -3.45
C GLN A 104 -4.05 9.56 -4.58
N ASN A 105 -3.31 9.07 -5.54
CA ASN A 105 -2.91 9.81 -6.73
C ASN A 105 -4.02 9.76 -7.79
N SER A 106 -3.96 10.68 -8.77
CA SER A 106 -4.96 10.76 -9.84
C SER A 106 -4.98 9.57 -10.80
N ASP A 107 -3.97 8.70 -10.72
CA ASP A 107 -3.92 7.47 -11.51
C ASP A 107 -4.85 6.38 -10.96
N GLU A 108 -5.41 6.58 -9.77
CA GLU A 108 -6.25 5.62 -9.04
C GLU A 108 -5.55 4.27 -8.77
N LYS A 109 -4.23 4.22 -8.87
CA LYS A 109 -3.44 2.97 -8.71
C LYS A 109 -2.40 3.10 -7.62
N THR A 110 -1.96 4.32 -7.35
CA THR A 110 -0.90 4.59 -6.37
C THR A 110 -1.36 5.59 -5.33
N HIS A 111 -0.60 5.68 -4.24
CA HIS A 111 -0.79 6.71 -3.23
C HIS A 111 0.58 7.25 -2.82
N THR A 112 0.63 8.52 -2.41
CA THR A 112 1.85 9.24 -2.05
C THR A 112 1.69 9.88 -0.69
N ARG A 113 2.79 9.91 0.08
CA ARG A 113 2.89 10.76 1.28
C ARG A 113 4.08 11.69 1.14
N ILE A 114 3.99 12.83 1.79
CA ILE A 114 4.95 13.94 1.68
C ILE A 114 5.50 14.24 3.08
N CYS A 115 6.81 14.45 3.16
CA CYS A 115 7.44 14.83 4.43
C CYS A 115 7.05 16.26 4.81
N LYS A 116 6.58 16.47 6.04
CA LYS A 116 6.19 17.80 6.55
C LYS A 116 7.39 18.74 6.77
N ARG A 117 8.59 18.18 6.97
CA ARG A 117 9.81 18.98 7.15
C ARG A 117 10.39 19.48 5.83
N ASP A 118 10.21 18.69 4.78
CA ASP A 118 10.73 19.02 3.44
C ASP A 118 9.80 18.38 2.40
N THR A 119 8.99 19.20 1.78
CA THR A 119 7.98 18.75 0.82
C THR A 119 8.55 18.19 -0.49
N SER A 120 9.85 18.32 -0.71
CA SER A 120 10.51 17.67 -1.85
C SER A 120 10.72 16.17 -1.60
N HIS A 121 10.67 15.74 -0.33
CA HIS A 121 10.78 14.33 0.03
C HIS A 121 9.40 13.69 -0.04
N THR A 122 9.22 12.78 -0.99
CA THR A 122 7.96 12.05 -1.18
C THR A 122 8.22 10.55 -1.21
N GLU A 123 7.20 9.80 -0.87
CA GLU A 123 7.23 8.34 -0.97
C GLU A 123 5.94 7.89 -1.65
N THR A 124 6.05 7.04 -2.68
CA THR A 124 4.91 6.56 -3.47
C THR A 124 4.94 5.04 -3.51
N GLU A 125 3.76 4.43 -3.33
CA GLU A 125 3.61 2.99 -3.47
C GLU A 125 2.25 2.65 -4.09
N ASN A 126 2.09 1.39 -4.53
CA ASN A 126 0.85 0.93 -5.16
C ASN A 126 -0.25 0.76 -4.12
N CYS A 127 -1.47 1.09 -4.50
CA CYS A 127 -2.66 0.79 -3.70
C CYS A 127 -2.80 -0.72 -3.54
N HIS A 128 -3.18 -1.17 -2.34
CA HIS A 128 -3.32 -2.60 -2.04
C HIS A 128 -4.34 -2.82 -0.92
N GLY A 129 -4.72 -4.10 -0.77
CA GLY A 129 -5.72 -4.53 0.22
C GLY A 129 -7.13 -4.33 -0.28
N GLY A 130 -8.11 -4.72 0.53
CA GLY A 130 -9.50 -4.73 0.13
C GLY A 130 -9.79 -5.81 -0.92
N THR A 131 -11.06 -5.93 -1.31
CA THR A 131 -11.50 -6.90 -2.32
C THR A 131 -12.54 -6.24 -3.22
N ALA A 132 -12.30 -6.29 -4.53
CA ALA A 132 -13.28 -5.81 -5.51
C ALA A 132 -14.45 -6.79 -5.59
N THR A 133 -15.64 -6.25 -5.85
CA THR A 133 -16.84 -7.03 -6.19
C THR A 133 -17.28 -6.67 -7.60
N CYS A 134 -18.31 -7.33 -8.10
CA CYS A 134 -18.86 -6.96 -9.42
C CYS A 134 -19.64 -5.64 -9.39
N THR A 135 -19.80 -5.04 -8.22
CA THR A 135 -20.53 -3.77 -8.03
C THR A 135 -19.68 -2.65 -7.43
N ALA A 136 -18.43 -2.96 -7.00
CA ALA A 136 -17.55 -1.98 -6.36
C ALA A 136 -16.09 -2.35 -6.56
N LYS A 137 -15.23 -1.35 -6.76
CA LYS A 137 -13.77 -1.51 -6.82
C LYS A 137 -13.22 -1.87 -5.44
N ALA A 138 -12.01 -2.39 -5.39
CA ALA A 138 -11.30 -2.60 -4.12
C ALA A 138 -10.99 -1.24 -3.46
N VAL A 139 -11.00 -1.19 -2.13
CA VAL A 139 -10.63 0.02 -1.37
C VAL A 139 -9.26 -0.21 -0.74
N CYS A 140 -8.33 0.69 -1.05
CA CYS A 140 -6.97 0.61 -0.51
C CYS A 140 -6.99 0.75 1.02
N THR A 141 -6.37 -0.20 1.71
CA THR A 141 -6.37 -0.21 3.18
C THR A 141 -5.46 0.87 3.80
N VAL A 142 -4.63 1.52 2.97
CA VAL A 142 -3.67 2.53 3.41
C VAL A 142 -4.23 3.94 3.22
N CYS A 143 -4.69 4.28 2.01
CA CYS A 143 -5.17 5.64 1.71
C CYS A 143 -6.70 5.76 1.69
N GLY A 144 -7.44 4.65 1.69
CA GLY A 144 -8.90 4.64 1.65
C GLY A 144 -9.51 4.89 0.27
N GLY A 145 -8.71 5.04 -0.76
CA GLY A 145 -9.20 5.29 -2.12
C GLY A 145 -9.59 4.00 -2.84
N GLU A 146 -10.58 4.09 -3.72
CA GLU A 146 -10.95 2.97 -4.60
C GLU A 146 -9.90 2.80 -5.70
N TYR A 147 -9.57 1.55 -6.05
CA TYR A 147 -8.54 1.29 -7.05
C TYR A 147 -8.82 0.01 -7.84
N GLY A 148 -8.19 -0.09 -9.02
CA GLY A 148 -8.31 -1.28 -9.88
C GLY A 148 -9.65 -1.34 -10.59
N GLU A 149 -10.01 -2.54 -11.06
CA GLU A 149 -11.27 -2.80 -11.76
C GLU A 149 -12.24 -3.55 -10.85
N MET A 150 -13.53 -3.49 -11.18
CA MET A 150 -14.53 -4.32 -10.52
C MET A 150 -14.28 -5.79 -10.87
N ALA A 151 -14.65 -6.71 -9.99
CA ALA A 151 -14.54 -8.14 -10.24
C ALA A 151 -15.58 -8.59 -11.27
N ALA A 152 -15.30 -9.67 -12.00
CA ALA A 152 -16.26 -10.28 -12.91
C ALA A 152 -17.46 -10.86 -12.14
N HIS A 153 -18.60 -11.03 -12.81
CA HIS A 153 -19.75 -11.71 -12.23
C HIS A 153 -19.46 -13.20 -12.06
N SER A 154 -19.94 -13.77 -10.95
CA SER A 154 -19.83 -15.21 -10.68
C SER A 154 -21.23 -15.82 -10.69
N PHE A 155 -21.61 -16.47 -11.79
CA PHE A 155 -22.94 -17.04 -12.00
C PHE A 155 -23.05 -18.42 -11.34
N THR A 156 -23.05 -18.44 -10.01
CA THR A 156 -23.11 -19.68 -9.22
C THR A 156 -24.42 -19.87 -8.45
N ALA A 157 -25.21 -18.79 -8.32
CA ALA A 157 -26.47 -18.89 -7.55
C ALA A 157 -27.56 -19.54 -8.40
N GLU A 158 -28.25 -20.55 -7.81
CA GLU A 158 -29.34 -21.31 -8.42
C GLU A 158 -30.65 -20.87 -7.75
N LYS A 159 -31.37 -19.98 -8.42
CA LYS A 159 -32.64 -19.42 -7.92
C LYS A 159 -33.76 -19.74 -8.92
N ALA A 160 -34.69 -20.63 -8.53
CA ALA A 160 -35.82 -21.01 -9.36
C ALA A 160 -36.95 -19.99 -9.26
N GLU A 161 -36.67 -18.77 -9.73
CA GLU A 161 -37.59 -17.62 -9.72
C GLU A 161 -37.96 -17.25 -11.15
N ALA A 162 -39.18 -16.71 -11.34
CA ALA A 162 -39.71 -16.40 -12.68
C ALA A 162 -38.76 -15.55 -13.53
N GLN A 163 -38.05 -14.62 -12.91
CA GLN A 163 -37.13 -13.71 -13.60
C GLN A 163 -35.90 -14.40 -14.20
N TYR A 164 -35.61 -15.63 -13.76
CA TYR A 164 -34.47 -16.41 -14.25
C TYR A 164 -34.95 -17.59 -15.13
N LEU A 165 -36.26 -17.72 -15.41
CA LEU A 165 -36.82 -18.85 -16.15
C LEU A 165 -36.36 -18.83 -17.61
N LYS A 166 -35.65 -19.87 -18.03
CA LYS A 166 -35.28 -20.10 -19.44
C LYS A 166 -36.35 -20.87 -20.20
N SER A 167 -36.82 -21.96 -19.60
CA SER A 167 -37.93 -22.75 -20.20
C SER A 167 -38.75 -23.40 -19.09
N ALA A 168 -40.08 -23.38 -19.26
CA ALA A 168 -40.98 -24.00 -18.31
C ALA A 168 -40.88 -25.55 -18.40
N ALA A 169 -41.27 -26.22 -17.33
CA ALA A 169 -41.35 -27.68 -17.32
C ALA A 169 -42.36 -28.17 -18.40
N THR A 170 -42.04 -29.29 -19.03
CA THR A 170 -42.91 -29.96 -19.99
C THR A 170 -43.37 -31.27 -19.39
N CYS A 171 -44.10 -32.07 -20.18
CA CYS A 171 -44.54 -33.41 -19.74
C CYS A 171 -43.33 -34.27 -19.33
N THR A 172 -42.20 -34.11 -20.03
CA THR A 172 -41.06 -35.02 -19.93
C THR A 172 -39.81 -34.36 -19.38
N GLU A 173 -39.77 -33.02 -19.36
CA GLU A 173 -38.58 -32.28 -18.92
C GLU A 173 -38.86 -31.31 -17.78
N LYS A 174 -37.89 -31.16 -16.91
CA LYS A 174 -37.93 -30.18 -15.81
C LYS A 174 -37.79 -28.75 -16.32
N ALA A 175 -38.22 -27.78 -15.56
CA ALA A 175 -37.97 -26.39 -15.86
C ALA A 175 -36.46 -26.09 -15.81
N VAL A 176 -36.02 -25.23 -16.73
CA VAL A 176 -34.62 -24.79 -16.82
C VAL A 176 -34.56 -23.31 -16.43
N TYR A 177 -33.60 -22.96 -15.61
CA TYR A 177 -33.38 -21.58 -15.15
C TYR A 177 -31.96 -21.15 -15.48
N TYR A 178 -31.74 -19.85 -15.75
CA TYR A 178 -30.42 -19.27 -15.80
C TYR A 178 -29.88 -19.14 -14.38
N LYS A 179 -28.60 -19.42 -14.21
CA LYS A 179 -27.91 -19.11 -12.93
C LYS A 179 -27.75 -17.61 -12.81
N SER A 180 -27.65 -17.11 -11.59
CA SER A 180 -27.48 -15.68 -11.32
C SER A 180 -26.17 -15.42 -10.57
N CYS A 181 -25.70 -14.18 -10.66
CA CYS A 181 -24.53 -13.74 -9.91
C CYS A 181 -24.83 -13.80 -8.42
N ALA A 182 -23.96 -14.48 -7.67
CA ALA A 182 -24.13 -14.68 -6.22
C ALA A 182 -24.10 -13.36 -5.43
N VAL A 183 -23.43 -12.31 -6.00
CA VAL A 183 -23.27 -11.01 -5.32
C VAL A 183 -24.42 -10.05 -5.67
N CYS A 184 -24.69 -9.84 -6.95
CA CYS A 184 -25.64 -8.79 -7.38
C CYS A 184 -26.96 -9.33 -7.93
N GLY A 185 -27.08 -10.64 -8.17
CA GLY A 185 -28.31 -11.25 -8.69
C GLY A 185 -28.50 -11.12 -10.21
N LEU A 186 -27.54 -10.54 -10.92
CA LEU A 186 -27.66 -10.45 -12.40
C LEU A 186 -27.80 -11.83 -13.00
N SER A 187 -28.75 -12.01 -13.96
CA SER A 187 -28.92 -13.27 -14.72
C SER A 187 -27.71 -13.50 -15.63
N SER A 188 -27.34 -14.77 -15.82
CA SER A 188 -26.34 -15.13 -16.82
C SER A 188 -26.86 -15.11 -18.24
N GLU A 189 -28.16 -14.90 -18.42
CA GLU A 189 -28.79 -14.87 -19.75
C GLU A 189 -28.08 -13.92 -20.71
N GLY A 190 -27.68 -14.40 -21.88
CA GLY A 190 -27.06 -13.57 -22.90
C GLY A 190 -25.63 -13.14 -22.62
N THR A 191 -25.03 -13.61 -21.55
CA THR A 191 -23.63 -13.32 -21.24
C THR A 191 -22.69 -14.38 -21.87
N ALA A 192 -21.40 -14.08 -21.96
CA ALA A 192 -20.40 -15.04 -22.42
C ALA A 192 -20.30 -16.27 -21.50
N ASP A 193 -20.68 -16.09 -20.22
CA ASP A 193 -20.60 -17.14 -19.18
C ASP A 193 -22.00 -17.68 -18.85
N GLU A 194 -22.90 -17.74 -19.85
CA GLU A 194 -24.27 -18.25 -19.66
C GLU A 194 -24.24 -19.63 -19.02
N ALA A 195 -24.98 -19.82 -17.95
CA ALA A 195 -25.05 -21.06 -17.20
C ALA A 195 -26.49 -21.31 -16.76
N THR A 196 -26.91 -22.57 -16.79
CA THR A 196 -28.27 -22.97 -16.43
C THR A 196 -28.27 -24.10 -15.40
N PHE A 197 -29.45 -24.34 -14.83
CA PHE A 197 -29.70 -25.47 -13.94
C PHE A 197 -31.17 -25.92 -14.09
N PHE A 198 -31.45 -27.16 -13.69
CA PHE A 198 -32.81 -27.72 -13.72
C PHE A 198 -33.42 -27.59 -12.31
N SER A 199 -34.72 -27.32 -12.27
CA SER A 199 -35.42 -27.27 -10.97
C SER A 199 -36.83 -27.83 -11.09
N GLY A 200 -37.33 -28.40 -10.00
CA GLY A 200 -38.63 -29.02 -9.94
C GLY A 200 -38.67 -30.41 -10.62
N ASN A 201 -39.84 -30.85 -10.99
CA ASN A 201 -40.08 -32.10 -11.71
C ASN A 201 -40.70 -31.80 -13.06
N ALA A 202 -40.61 -32.79 -13.99
CA ALA A 202 -41.43 -32.79 -15.20
C ALA A 202 -42.90 -32.86 -14.76
N LEU A 203 -43.78 -32.36 -15.62
CA LEU A 203 -45.22 -32.27 -15.31
C LEU A 203 -45.94 -33.61 -15.43
N ASP A 204 -45.29 -34.59 -16.05
CA ASP A 204 -45.88 -35.87 -16.50
C ASP A 204 -47.01 -35.63 -17.52
N HIS A 205 -47.53 -36.68 -18.09
CA HIS A 205 -48.60 -36.60 -19.08
C HIS A 205 -49.96 -36.48 -18.37
N ASP A 206 -50.78 -35.58 -18.86
CA ASP A 206 -52.20 -35.48 -18.48
C ASP A 206 -53.00 -36.13 -19.61
N TRP A 207 -53.10 -37.46 -19.52
CA TRP A 207 -53.73 -38.23 -20.57
C TRP A 207 -55.25 -37.95 -20.66
N GLY A 208 -55.71 -37.80 -21.88
CA GLY A 208 -57.13 -37.79 -22.22
C GLY A 208 -57.73 -39.20 -22.15
N ALA A 209 -59.02 -39.33 -22.47
CA ALA A 209 -59.67 -40.62 -22.58
C ALA A 209 -59.14 -41.42 -23.75
N TRP A 210 -59.15 -42.71 -23.59
CA TRP A 210 -58.86 -43.64 -24.74
C TRP A 210 -59.95 -43.48 -25.79
N THR A 211 -59.57 -43.47 -27.07
CA THR A 211 -60.46 -43.40 -28.24
C THR A 211 -60.06 -44.51 -29.17
N GLN A 212 -61.05 -45.34 -29.59
CA GLN A 212 -60.82 -46.43 -30.54
C GLN A 212 -60.40 -45.85 -31.91
N ASN A 213 -59.39 -46.45 -32.46
CA ASN A 213 -58.88 -46.07 -33.79
C ASN A 213 -59.73 -46.69 -34.88
N SER A 214 -59.58 -46.20 -36.11
CA SER A 214 -60.34 -46.69 -37.27
C SER A 214 -59.99 -48.11 -37.69
N ASP A 215 -58.93 -48.74 -37.20
CA ASP A 215 -58.52 -50.10 -37.40
C ASP A 215 -59.36 -51.12 -36.58
N GLU A 216 -60.08 -50.57 -35.58
CA GLU A 216 -60.88 -51.35 -34.63
C GLU A 216 -60.06 -52.32 -33.76
N GLU A 217 -58.73 -52.33 -33.93
CA GLU A 217 -57.82 -53.22 -33.18
C GLU A 217 -57.03 -52.47 -32.11
N THR A 218 -56.92 -51.14 -32.25
CA THR A 218 -56.14 -50.31 -31.33
C THR A 218 -56.98 -49.15 -30.77
N HIS A 219 -56.48 -48.54 -29.68
CA HIS A 219 -57.02 -47.30 -29.17
C HIS A 219 -55.86 -46.36 -28.75
N THR A 220 -56.10 -45.07 -28.87
CA THR A 220 -55.09 -44.05 -28.64
C THR A 220 -55.63 -43.06 -27.60
N ARG A 221 -54.72 -42.58 -26.72
CA ARG A 221 -55.00 -41.43 -25.88
C ARG A 221 -53.94 -40.33 -26.15
N ILE A 222 -54.37 -39.11 -26.02
CA ILE A 222 -53.56 -37.93 -26.34
C ILE A 222 -53.37 -37.12 -25.06
N CYS A 223 -52.13 -36.65 -24.84
CA CYS A 223 -51.85 -35.79 -23.69
C CYS A 223 -52.52 -34.44 -23.89
N LYS A 224 -53.26 -33.95 -22.86
CA LYS A 224 -53.94 -32.67 -22.89
C LYS A 224 -52.99 -31.46 -22.82
N ARG A 225 -51.76 -31.67 -22.27
CA ARG A 225 -50.72 -30.61 -22.19
C ARG A 225 -49.99 -30.43 -23.49
N ASP A 226 -49.78 -31.51 -24.21
CA ASP A 226 -49.07 -31.51 -25.51
C ASP A 226 -49.67 -32.57 -26.39
N THR A 227 -50.44 -32.16 -27.36
CA THR A 227 -51.19 -33.07 -28.27
C THR A 227 -50.27 -33.85 -29.19
N SER A 228 -48.98 -33.54 -29.28
CA SER A 228 -48.00 -34.36 -30.02
C SER A 228 -47.65 -35.66 -29.27
N HIS A 229 -47.87 -35.66 -27.94
CA HIS A 229 -47.61 -36.85 -27.11
C HIS A 229 -48.84 -37.76 -27.17
N THR A 230 -48.68 -38.92 -27.78
CA THR A 230 -49.74 -39.92 -27.88
C THR A 230 -49.27 -41.26 -27.35
N GLU A 231 -50.21 -42.06 -26.88
CA GLU A 231 -49.92 -43.39 -26.44
C GLU A 231 -50.99 -44.30 -27.12
N THR A 232 -50.58 -45.39 -27.78
CA THR A 232 -51.43 -46.32 -28.46
C THR A 232 -51.21 -47.75 -27.93
N GLU A 233 -52.29 -48.46 -27.67
CA GLU A 233 -52.19 -49.86 -27.27
C GLU A 233 -53.29 -50.68 -27.94
N ASN A 234 -53.11 -52.02 -28.03
CA ASN A 234 -54.05 -52.92 -28.58
C ASN A 234 -55.29 -53.03 -27.69
N CYS A 235 -56.48 -53.12 -28.36
CA CYS A 235 -57.66 -53.41 -27.58
C CYS A 235 -57.56 -54.82 -27.00
N UNK A 236 -57.56 -54.97 -25.91
CA UNK A 236 -57.39 -56.09 -25.27
C UNK A 236 -58.51 -56.95 -25.60
N UNK A 237 -58.50 -57.88 -26.10
CA UNK A 237 -59.44 -58.68 -26.39
C UNK A 237 -59.82 -59.29 -25.19
N UNK A 238 -60.51 -59.15 -24.83
CA UNK A 238 -61.06 -59.75 -23.84
C UNK A 238 -61.12 -61.06 -24.12
N UNK A 239 -60.52 -61.61 -23.82
CA UNK A 239 -60.57 -62.85 -24.00
C UNK A 239 -61.78 -63.31 -23.52
N UNK A 240 -62.38 -63.54 -24.17
CA UNK A 240 -63.50 -64.01 -23.84
C UNK A 240 -63.32 -65.24 -23.28
N UNK A 241 -63.33 -65.33 -22.54
CA UNK A 241 -63.25 -66.48 -21.91
C UNK A 241 -64.44 -67.24 -22.19
N UNK A 242 -64.31 -68.00 -22.76
CA UNK A 242 -65.35 -68.82 -23.05
C UNK A 242 -65.66 -69.74 -22.06
#